data_a1654138ee679b216fd24c22cf09a777
#
_entry.id   a1654138ee679b216fd24c22cf09a777
#
_cell.length_a   1.000
_cell.length_b   1.000
_cell.length_c   1.000
_cell.angle_alpha   90.00
_cell.angle_beta   90.00
_cell.angle_gamma   90.00
#
_symmetry.space_group_name_H-M   'P 1'
#
loop_
_entity.id
_entity.type
_entity.pdbx_description
1 polymer ?
#
loop_
_entity_poly.entity_id
_entity_poly.type
_entity_poly.pdbx_seq_one_letter_code
_entity_poly.pdbx_strand_id
1 'polypeptide(L)'
;MVVRHALSDAAIDRVFHALADATRRDIVARVLAGEASSISALAARYDMSFAAVQKHVAVLEGAGLVTKQTQGRERIVRGNPERIARARDLLARLEGLWRARFSQLDSVFTNPSPKE
;
A
#
# COMPACT_ATOMS: atom_id res chain seq x y z
N MET A 1 -14.78 -19.76 -0.80
CA MET A 1 -13.44 -19.37 -0.31
C MET A 1 -12.70 -18.63 -1.40
N VAL A 2 -12.16 -17.49 -1.05
CA VAL A 2 -11.39 -16.70 -2.00
C VAL A 2 -9.92 -17.01 -1.82
N VAL A 3 -9.26 -17.41 -2.90
CA VAL A 3 -7.83 -17.67 -2.87
C VAL A 3 -7.13 -16.40 -3.38
N ARG A 4 -6.26 -15.86 -2.54
CA ARG A 4 -5.49 -14.67 -2.90
C ARG A 4 -4.14 -15.12 -3.43
N HIS A 5 -3.92 -14.82 -4.70
CA HIS A 5 -2.65 -15.16 -5.32
C HIS A 5 -1.57 -14.18 -4.89
N ALA A 6 -0.40 -14.69 -4.65
CA ALA A 6 0.73 -13.84 -4.31
C ALA A 6 1.11 -12.98 -5.51
N LEU A 7 1.52 -11.76 -5.24
CA LEU A 7 2.04 -10.88 -6.28
C LEU A 7 3.45 -11.31 -6.64
N SER A 8 3.82 -11.10 -7.90
CA SER A 8 5.20 -11.30 -8.32
C SER A 8 6.11 -10.30 -7.61
N ASP A 9 7.39 -10.62 -7.56
CA ASP A 9 8.35 -9.70 -6.95
C ASP A 9 8.34 -8.34 -7.64
N ALA A 10 8.23 -8.32 -8.97
CA ALA A 10 8.17 -7.07 -9.71
C ALA A 10 6.94 -6.24 -9.32
N ALA A 11 5.80 -6.90 -9.13
CA ALA A 11 4.59 -6.21 -8.73
C ALA A 11 4.72 -5.65 -7.30
N ILE A 12 5.32 -6.42 -6.40
CA ILE A 12 5.59 -5.97 -5.03
C ILE A 12 6.53 -4.77 -5.05
N ASP A 13 7.58 -4.82 -5.85
CA ASP A 13 8.52 -3.71 -5.96
C ASP A 13 7.82 -2.43 -6.41
N ARG A 14 6.91 -2.54 -7.37
CA ARG A 14 6.15 -1.38 -7.82
C ARG A 14 5.27 -0.81 -6.74
N VAL A 15 4.65 -1.68 -5.93
CA VAL A 15 3.82 -1.22 -4.81
C VAL A 15 4.65 -0.43 -3.81
N PHE A 16 5.77 -0.97 -3.39
CA PHE A 16 6.61 -0.29 -2.41
C PHE A 16 7.24 0.97 -2.98
N HIS A 17 7.64 0.94 -4.25
CA HIS A 17 8.13 2.15 -4.90
C HIS A 17 7.06 3.26 -4.90
N ALA A 18 5.84 2.89 -5.26
CA ALA A 18 4.74 3.86 -5.30
C ALA A 18 4.46 4.43 -3.91
N LEU A 19 4.57 3.61 -2.87
CA LEU A 19 4.30 4.04 -1.50
C LEU A 19 5.49 4.71 -0.83
N ALA A 20 6.61 4.80 -1.51
CA ALA A 20 7.82 5.42 -0.94
C ALA A 20 7.80 6.95 -1.00
N ASP A 21 6.68 7.55 -1.33
CA ASP A 21 6.52 9.00 -1.43
C ASP A 21 5.34 9.44 -0.58
N ALA A 22 5.54 10.48 0.23
CA ALA A 22 4.51 10.91 1.17
C ALA A 22 3.24 11.39 0.47
N THR A 23 3.38 12.11 -0.64
CA THR A 23 2.22 12.59 -1.37
C THR A 23 1.42 11.43 -1.92
N ARG A 24 2.10 10.42 -2.47
CA ARG A 24 1.39 9.25 -2.99
C ARG A 24 0.68 8.47 -1.90
N ARG A 25 1.31 8.33 -0.73
CA ARG A 25 0.64 7.70 0.41
C ARG A 25 -0.60 8.47 0.83
N ASP A 26 -0.52 9.80 0.80
CA ASP A 26 -1.68 10.62 1.16
C ASP A 26 -2.81 10.48 0.14
N ILE A 27 -2.48 10.44 -1.14
CA ILE A 27 -3.49 10.21 -2.18
C ILE A 27 -4.21 8.88 -1.97
N VAL A 28 -3.44 7.81 -1.75
CA VAL A 28 -4.04 6.49 -1.54
C VAL A 28 -4.95 6.51 -0.31
N ALA A 29 -4.49 7.14 0.78
CA ALA A 29 -5.29 7.20 1.99
C ALA A 29 -6.62 7.91 1.76
N ARG A 30 -6.60 9.03 1.05
CA ARG A 30 -7.83 9.78 0.75
C ARG A 30 -8.78 8.97 -0.11
N VAL A 31 -8.25 8.35 -1.14
CA VAL A 31 -9.09 7.58 -2.08
C VAL A 31 -9.67 6.35 -1.39
N LEU A 32 -8.88 5.66 -0.56
CA LEU A 32 -9.37 4.50 0.18
C LEU A 32 -10.38 4.90 1.25
N ALA A 33 -10.26 6.09 1.80
CA ALA A 33 -11.20 6.57 2.80
C ALA A 33 -12.54 7.00 2.20
N GLY A 34 -12.68 6.87 0.88
CA GLY A 34 -13.93 7.20 0.21
C GLY A 34 -14.04 8.65 -0.22
N GLU A 35 -12.97 9.41 -0.13
CA GLU A 35 -12.96 10.74 -0.72
C GLU A 35 -12.84 10.53 -2.22
N ALA A 36 -13.97 10.28 -2.82
CA ALA A 36 -14.03 10.07 -4.24
C ALA A 36 -13.53 11.29 -4.93
N SER A 37 -12.68 11.08 -5.90
CA SER A 37 -12.02 12.24 -6.40
C SER A 37 -11.69 12.10 -7.84
N SER A 38 -12.12 13.09 -8.58
CA SER A 38 -11.51 13.34 -9.87
C SER A 38 -10.07 13.75 -9.65
N ILE A 39 -9.26 13.62 -10.69
CA ILE A 39 -7.88 14.09 -10.60
C ILE A 39 -7.84 15.58 -10.28
N SER A 40 -8.80 16.35 -10.83
CA SER A 40 -8.88 17.77 -10.55
C SER A 40 -9.14 18.04 -9.07
N ALA A 41 -10.04 17.29 -8.46
CA ALA A 41 -10.35 17.47 -7.05
C ALA A 41 -9.15 17.09 -6.17
N LEU A 42 -8.42 16.04 -6.55
CA LEU A 42 -7.20 15.68 -5.84
C LEU A 42 -6.16 16.78 -5.96
N ALA A 43 -5.97 17.31 -7.18
CA ALA A 43 -4.97 18.35 -7.41
C ALA A 43 -5.23 19.59 -6.56
N ALA A 44 -6.50 19.89 -6.31
CA ALA A 44 -6.86 21.06 -5.51
C ALA A 44 -6.44 20.91 -4.04
N ARG A 45 -6.13 19.70 -3.59
CA ARG A 45 -5.73 19.43 -2.22
C ARG A 45 -4.23 19.62 -1.96
N TYR A 46 -3.45 19.76 -3.01
CA TYR A 46 -2.01 19.77 -2.88
C TYR A 46 -1.44 21.06 -3.45
N ASP A 47 -0.35 21.52 -2.85
CA ASP A 47 0.37 22.69 -3.33
C ASP A 47 1.40 22.24 -4.36
N MET A 48 0.88 21.79 -5.49
CA MET A 48 1.72 21.38 -6.61
C MET A 48 0.88 21.45 -7.88
N SER A 49 1.53 21.36 -9.03
CA SER A 49 0.84 21.49 -10.29
C SER A 49 -0.08 20.30 -10.56
N PHE A 50 -1.08 20.52 -11.38
CA PHE A 50 -1.97 19.45 -11.83
C PHE A 50 -1.16 18.33 -12.48
N ALA A 51 -0.17 18.69 -13.30
CA ALA A 51 0.66 17.69 -13.96
C ALA A 51 1.44 16.84 -12.96
N ALA A 52 1.91 17.44 -11.86
CA ALA A 52 2.60 16.68 -10.82
C ALA A 52 1.67 15.69 -10.15
N VAL A 53 0.44 16.11 -9.84
CA VAL A 53 -0.54 15.20 -9.25
C VAL A 53 -0.89 14.07 -10.21
N GLN A 54 -1.04 14.39 -11.50
CA GLN A 54 -1.27 13.35 -12.51
C GLN A 54 -0.15 12.31 -12.54
N LYS A 55 1.10 12.76 -12.40
CA LYS A 55 2.23 11.83 -12.39
C LYS A 55 2.19 10.93 -11.16
N HIS A 56 1.86 11.48 -10.01
CA HIS A 56 1.71 10.66 -8.81
C HIS A 56 0.61 9.62 -8.96
N VAL A 57 -0.53 10.03 -9.52
CA VAL A 57 -1.63 9.09 -9.76
C VAL A 57 -1.22 8.02 -10.76
N ALA A 58 -0.46 8.39 -11.80
CA ALA A 58 0.00 7.42 -12.79
C ALA A 58 0.92 6.36 -12.17
N VAL A 59 1.80 6.77 -11.25
CA VAL A 59 2.67 5.82 -10.55
C VAL A 59 1.83 4.86 -9.70
N LEU A 60 0.83 5.40 -9.01
CA LEU A 60 -0.07 4.58 -8.20
C LEU A 60 -0.88 3.61 -9.06
N GLU A 61 -1.34 4.07 -10.20
CA GLU A 61 -2.09 3.22 -11.13
C GLU A 61 -1.21 2.12 -11.68
N GLY A 62 0.03 2.44 -12.04
CA GLY A 62 0.98 1.46 -12.54
C GLY A 62 1.30 0.39 -11.51
N ALA A 63 1.21 0.72 -10.23
CA ALA A 63 1.40 -0.24 -9.15
C ALA A 63 0.13 -1.00 -8.79
N GLY A 64 -0.99 -0.68 -9.43
CA GLY A 64 -2.26 -1.34 -9.15
C GLY A 64 -2.95 -0.88 -7.88
N LEU A 65 -2.46 0.21 -7.27
CA LEU A 65 -3.02 0.70 -6.01
C LEU A 65 -4.28 1.53 -6.22
N VAL A 66 -4.42 2.11 -7.39
CA VAL A 66 -5.62 2.85 -7.78
C VAL A 66 -5.97 2.49 -9.21
N THR A 67 -7.22 2.77 -9.57
CA THR A 67 -7.70 2.67 -10.95
C THR A 67 -8.29 4.01 -11.33
N LYS A 68 -8.32 4.29 -12.62
CA LYS A 68 -8.95 5.49 -13.14
C LYS A 68 -10.10 5.10 -14.05
N GLN A 69 -11.21 5.78 -13.88
CA GLN A 69 -12.38 5.58 -14.71
C GLN A 69 -12.85 6.91 -15.24
N THR A 70 -13.17 6.96 -16.53
CA THR A 70 -13.75 8.16 -17.11
C THR A 70 -15.24 8.20 -16.80
N GLN A 71 -15.69 9.30 -16.23
CA GLN A 71 -17.10 9.54 -15.96
C GLN A 71 -17.42 10.91 -16.54
N GLY A 72 -18.09 10.92 -17.66
CA GLY A 72 -18.33 12.17 -18.37
C GLY A 72 -17.01 12.80 -18.78
N ARG A 73 -16.76 14.02 -18.31
CA ARG A 73 -15.52 14.74 -18.62
C ARG A 73 -14.47 14.57 -17.55
N GLU A 74 -14.75 13.78 -16.51
CA GLU A 74 -13.85 13.64 -15.40
C GLU A 74 -13.21 12.27 -15.38
N ARG A 75 -12.02 12.22 -14.83
CA ARG A 75 -11.35 10.97 -14.51
C ARG A 75 -11.43 10.75 -13.01
N ILE A 76 -12.13 9.70 -12.64
CA ILE A 76 -12.33 9.38 -11.23
C ILE A 76 -11.29 8.36 -10.80
N VAL A 77 -10.63 8.63 -9.69
CA VAL A 77 -9.62 7.76 -9.12
C VAL A 77 -10.27 6.95 -8.01
N ARG A 78 -10.10 5.64 -8.07
CA ARG A 78 -10.62 4.73 -7.06
C ARG A 78 -9.48 3.91 -6.48
N GLY A 79 -9.54 3.64 -5.19
CA GLY A 79 -8.56 2.80 -4.54
C GLY A 79 -8.77 1.33 -4.84
N ASN A 80 -7.71 0.57 -4.72
CA ASN A 80 -7.74 -0.88 -4.87
C ASN A 80 -7.28 -1.52 -3.57
N PRO A 81 -8.22 -1.75 -2.62
CA PRO A 81 -7.84 -2.28 -1.31
C PRO A 81 -7.25 -3.69 -1.41
N GLU A 82 -7.60 -4.45 -2.44
CA GLU A 82 -7.06 -5.78 -2.64
C GLU A 82 -5.55 -5.75 -2.83
N ARG A 83 -5.04 -4.77 -3.58
CA ARG A 83 -3.61 -4.64 -3.79
C ARG A 83 -2.90 -4.26 -2.49
N ILE A 84 -3.50 -3.40 -1.69
CA ILE A 84 -2.98 -3.05 -0.37
C ILE A 84 -2.94 -4.28 0.53
N ALA A 85 -3.98 -5.10 0.48
CA ALA A 85 -4.04 -6.32 1.30
C ALA A 85 -2.91 -7.27 0.95
N ARG A 86 -2.53 -7.36 -0.32
CA ARG A 86 -1.41 -8.20 -0.74
C ARG A 86 -0.09 -7.72 -0.15
N ALA A 87 0.13 -6.42 -0.17
CA ALA A 87 1.33 -5.84 0.44
C ALA A 87 1.34 -6.08 1.94
N ARG A 88 0.18 -5.92 2.58
CA ARG A 88 0.06 -6.20 4.01
C ARG A 88 0.39 -7.66 4.33
N ASP A 89 -0.06 -8.58 3.50
CA ASP A 89 0.22 -10.00 3.71
C ASP A 89 1.72 -10.29 3.71
N LEU A 90 2.45 -9.66 2.79
CA LEU A 90 3.90 -9.80 2.77
C LEU A 90 4.52 -9.26 4.06
N LEU A 91 4.13 -8.05 4.45
CA LEU A 91 4.66 -7.43 5.67
C LEU A 91 4.31 -8.26 6.90
N ALA A 92 3.09 -8.79 6.95
CA ALA A 92 2.65 -9.63 8.06
C ALA A 92 3.49 -10.90 8.16
N ARG A 93 3.83 -11.49 7.02
CA ARG A 93 4.68 -12.67 6.99
C ARG A 93 6.07 -12.36 7.52
N LEU A 94 6.65 -11.24 7.08
CA LEU A 94 7.97 -10.83 7.56
C LEU A 94 7.93 -10.53 9.05
N GLU A 95 6.89 -9.86 9.52
CA GLU A 95 6.70 -9.59 10.94
C GLU A 95 6.60 -10.88 11.73
N GLY A 96 5.86 -11.86 11.19
CA GLY A 96 5.72 -13.16 11.83
C GLY A 96 7.05 -13.87 12.01
N LEU A 97 7.88 -13.81 10.97
CA LEU A 97 9.22 -14.41 11.06
C LEU A 97 10.06 -13.71 12.10
N TRP A 98 9.99 -12.38 12.14
CA TRP A 98 10.72 -11.60 13.13
C TRP A 98 10.26 -11.92 14.55
N ARG A 99 8.94 -11.99 14.76
CA ARG A 99 8.38 -12.30 16.08
C ARG A 99 8.78 -13.68 16.55
N ALA A 100 8.78 -14.65 15.65
CA ALA A 100 9.19 -16.01 16.01
C ALA A 100 10.65 -16.03 16.47
N ARG A 101 11.50 -15.31 15.75
CA ARG A 101 12.91 -15.23 16.13
C ARG A 101 13.11 -14.50 17.45
N PHE A 102 12.42 -13.38 17.60
CA PHE A 102 12.52 -12.60 18.83
C PHE A 102 12.00 -13.38 20.01
N SER A 103 10.94 -14.14 19.85
CA SER A 103 10.38 -14.97 20.90
C SER A 103 11.37 -16.04 21.34
N GLN A 104 12.10 -16.63 20.39
CA GLN A 104 13.13 -17.61 20.75
C GLN A 104 14.23 -16.98 21.57
N LEU A 105 14.68 -15.79 21.19
CA LEU A 105 15.72 -15.10 21.96
C LEU A 105 15.24 -14.73 23.34
N ASP A 106 14.03 -14.22 23.43
CA ASP A 106 13.43 -13.85 24.71
C ASP A 106 13.32 -15.05 25.63
N SER A 107 12.92 -16.18 25.08
CA SER A 107 12.79 -17.41 25.84
C SER A 107 14.14 -17.85 26.42
N VAL A 108 15.20 -17.69 25.64
CA VAL A 108 16.55 -18.04 26.12
C VAL A 108 16.98 -17.14 27.27
N PHE A 109 16.66 -15.85 27.20
CA PHE A 109 17.14 -14.91 28.20
C PHE A 109 16.24 -14.80 29.42
N THR A 110 14.94 -14.99 29.27
CA THR A 110 14.00 -14.79 30.35
C THR A 110 13.47 -16.07 30.93
N ASN A 111 13.71 -17.18 30.27
CA ASN A 111 13.25 -18.48 30.72
C ASN A 111 14.36 -19.50 30.55
N PRO A 112 15.41 -19.39 31.35
CA PRO A 112 16.52 -20.34 31.25
C PRO A 112 16.03 -21.76 31.46
N SER A 113 16.75 -22.69 30.88
CA SER A 113 16.39 -24.09 31.01
C SER A 113 16.15 -24.43 32.44
N PRO A 114 15.09 -25.16 32.73
CA PRO A 114 14.88 -25.61 34.10
C PRO A 114 16.04 -26.49 34.52
N LYS A 115 16.41 -26.33 35.74
CA LYS A 115 17.40 -27.19 36.33
C LYS A 115 16.71 -28.41 36.83
N GLU A 116 17.28 -29.52 36.57
CA GLU A 116 16.66 -30.73 37.09
C GLU A 116 17.45 -31.35 38.14
#